data_e5c0fd39a55312bafc1c478a4eeb4eb3
#
_entry.id   e5c0fd39a55312bafc1c478a4eeb4eb3
#
_cell.length_a   1.000
_cell.length_b   1.000
_cell.length_c   1.000
_cell.angle_alpha   90.00
_cell.angle_beta   90.00
_cell.angle_gamma   90.00
#
_symmetry.space_group_name_H-M   'P 1'
#
loop_
_entity.id
_entity.type
_entity.pdbx_description
1 polymer ?
#
loop_
_entity_poly.entity_id
_entity_poly.type
_entity_poly.pdbx_seq_one_letter_code
_entity_poly.pdbx_strand_id
1 'polypeptide(L)'
;TPQRADIQVNAGEGVLNFCANNYLGLSDNKRLIEAAKAAMDSHGYGMSSVRFICGTQDLHKQLEAAISDYFKTEDTILYAACFDANGGLFEPLFTDEDAIISDSLNHASIIDGVRLCKAKRYRYANADMADLERCLQEAQAQRHRIIATDGVFSMDGNVAPMDKICELAEKYDALVMVDESHSAGVVGPTGHGVAEQYNVYGRVDIFTGTLGKAFGGAMGGFTTGRKEIIDMLRQRSRPYLFSNSVAPAIVGASLEMFKMLKESNALHDKLMDNVTYFRDKMLAAGFDIKPTQSAICAVMLYDAKLSQDFAAKMQEEGIYVTGFYYPVVPKGQARIRVQLSAGHEREHLDKAIAAFIKVGKELGVIK
;
A
#
# COMPACT_ATOMS: atom_id res chain seq x y z
N THR A 1 4.35 5.58 22.40
CA THR A 1 3.55 4.37 22.68
C THR A 1 3.50 3.48 21.45
N PRO A 2 3.25 2.16 21.59
CA PRO A 2 3.08 1.27 20.45
C PRO A 2 1.98 1.75 19.49
N GLN A 3 2.09 1.42 18.19
CA GLN A 3 1.09 1.75 17.18
C GLN A 3 -0.11 0.79 17.33
N ARG A 4 -1.19 1.29 17.88
CA ARG A 4 -2.46 0.57 18.10
C ARG A 4 -3.64 1.52 17.87
N ALA A 5 -4.86 1.07 18.16
CA ALA A 5 -6.05 1.92 18.02
C ALA A 5 -5.99 3.17 18.91
N ASP A 6 -5.42 3.04 20.09
CA ASP A 6 -5.17 4.12 21.05
C ASP A 6 -3.66 4.40 21.15
N ILE A 7 -3.27 5.66 21.04
CA ILE A 7 -1.87 6.11 21.15
C ILE A 7 -1.78 7.38 22.00
N GLN A 8 -0.58 7.69 22.46
CA GLN A 8 -0.27 8.98 23.09
C GLN A 8 0.50 9.89 22.14
N VAL A 9 0.06 11.11 22.02
CA VAL A 9 0.68 12.16 21.20
C VAL A 9 1.12 13.31 22.11
N ASN A 10 2.34 13.81 21.94
CA ASN A 10 2.88 14.96 22.65
C ASN A 10 2.85 14.87 24.20
N ALA A 11 3.20 13.76 24.79
CA ALA A 11 3.20 13.56 26.26
C ALA A 11 1.86 13.90 26.96
N GLY A 12 0.78 13.95 26.20
CA GLY A 12 -0.56 14.31 26.64
C GLY A 12 -1.50 13.10 26.80
N GLU A 13 -2.78 13.38 26.74
CA GLU A 13 -3.84 12.39 26.82
C GLU A 13 -3.81 11.41 25.64
N GLY A 14 -4.32 10.19 25.84
CA GLY A 14 -4.46 9.20 24.80
C GLY A 14 -5.47 9.63 23.73
N VAL A 15 -5.15 9.38 22.47
CA VAL A 15 -6.02 9.66 21.32
C VAL A 15 -6.26 8.38 20.53
N LEU A 16 -7.40 8.30 19.85
CA LEU A 16 -7.68 7.23 18.90
C LEU A 16 -7.00 7.51 17.57
N ASN A 17 -6.23 6.55 17.07
CA ASN A 17 -5.40 6.69 15.88
C ASN A 17 -6.15 6.25 14.63
N PHE A 18 -6.45 7.21 13.75
CA PHE A 18 -7.02 6.98 12.42
C PHE A 18 -6.09 7.45 11.29
N CYS A 19 -4.77 7.58 11.58
CA CYS A 19 -3.75 7.98 10.63
C CYS A 19 -2.85 6.84 10.17
N ALA A 20 -2.54 5.87 11.04
CA ALA A 20 -1.58 4.82 10.75
C ALA A 20 -2.11 3.84 9.69
N ASN A 21 -1.22 3.39 8.80
CA ASN A 21 -1.54 2.36 7.80
C ASN A 21 -1.53 0.94 8.42
N ASN A 22 -1.98 0.81 9.66
CA ASN A 22 -2.00 -0.44 10.43
C ASN A 22 -3.30 -1.22 10.17
N TYR A 23 -3.57 -1.53 8.90
CA TYR A 23 -4.87 -2.03 8.44
C TYR A 23 -5.33 -3.30 9.15
N LEU A 24 -4.44 -4.24 9.39
CA LEU A 24 -4.77 -5.49 10.10
C LEU A 24 -4.53 -5.44 11.62
N GLY A 25 -4.10 -4.28 12.15
CA GLY A 25 -3.85 -4.12 13.59
C GLY A 25 -2.65 -4.91 14.11
N LEU A 26 -1.69 -5.24 13.26
CA LEU A 26 -0.60 -6.15 13.58
C LEU A 26 0.65 -5.48 14.16
N SER A 27 0.76 -4.15 14.12
CA SER A 27 1.99 -3.45 14.52
C SER A 27 2.41 -3.66 15.98
N ASP A 28 1.48 -4.04 16.85
CA ASP A 28 1.71 -4.37 18.28
C ASP A 28 1.24 -5.80 18.61
N ASN A 29 1.21 -6.68 17.63
CA ASN A 29 0.76 -8.06 17.82
C ASN A 29 1.81 -8.89 18.56
N LYS A 30 1.39 -9.58 19.63
CA LYS A 30 2.29 -10.36 20.48
C LYS A 30 2.97 -11.50 19.73
N ARG A 31 2.28 -12.18 18.81
CA ARG A 31 2.88 -13.28 18.00
C ARG A 31 4.01 -12.76 17.12
N LEU A 32 3.83 -11.58 16.49
CA LEU A 32 4.86 -10.95 15.68
C LEU A 32 6.06 -10.51 16.53
N ILE A 33 5.80 -9.92 17.70
CA ILE A 33 6.84 -9.49 18.63
C ILE A 33 7.69 -10.69 19.09
N GLU A 34 7.06 -11.78 19.47
CA GLU A 34 7.78 -12.99 19.92
C GLU A 34 8.55 -13.66 18.75
N ALA A 35 7.97 -13.69 17.55
CA ALA A 35 8.67 -14.18 16.37
C ALA A 35 9.91 -13.32 16.01
N ALA A 36 9.80 -12.01 16.17
CA ALA A 36 10.93 -11.09 15.99
C ALA A 36 12.06 -11.36 16.99
N LYS A 37 11.72 -11.54 18.28
CA LYS A 37 12.70 -11.89 19.34
C LYS A 37 13.38 -13.23 19.05
N ALA A 38 12.60 -14.25 18.71
CA ALA A 38 13.13 -15.59 18.37
C ALA A 38 14.08 -15.53 17.16
N ALA A 39 13.76 -14.71 16.15
CA ALA A 39 14.66 -14.51 15.01
C ALA A 39 15.95 -13.78 15.39
N MET A 40 15.91 -12.81 16.31
CA MET A 40 17.11 -12.19 16.84
C MET A 40 17.97 -13.18 17.64
N ASP A 41 17.35 -14.03 18.46
CA ASP A 41 18.08 -15.03 19.25
C ASP A 41 18.80 -16.06 18.35
N SER A 42 18.17 -16.46 17.26
CA SER A 42 18.68 -17.52 16.38
C SER A 42 19.57 -16.99 15.25
N HIS A 43 19.29 -15.80 14.70
CA HIS A 43 19.93 -15.27 13.48
C HIS A 43 20.62 -13.92 13.67
N GLY A 44 20.59 -13.37 14.89
CA GLY A 44 21.26 -12.12 15.24
C GLY A 44 20.45 -10.86 14.94
N TYR A 45 21.00 -9.71 15.32
CA TYR A 45 20.35 -8.41 15.19
C TYR A 45 20.39 -7.86 13.77
N GLY A 46 21.54 -7.95 13.11
CA GLY A 46 21.77 -7.28 11.82
C GLY A 46 22.59 -8.12 10.86
N MET A 47 22.53 -7.76 9.60
CA MET A 47 23.18 -8.51 8.52
C MET A 47 24.57 -8.00 8.17
N SER A 48 24.87 -6.73 8.42
CA SER A 48 26.14 -6.07 8.10
C SER A 48 26.60 -6.26 6.65
N SER A 49 25.68 -6.55 5.74
CA SER A 49 25.97 -6.86 4.34
C SER A 49 24.74 -6.73 3.46
N VAL A 50 25.00 -6.56 2.18
CA VAL A 50 24.01 -6.71 1.10
C VAL A 50 23.79 -8.20 0.79
N ARG A 51 22.69 -8.50 0.09
CA ARG A 51 22.22 -9.86 -0.13
C ARG A 51 23.21 -10.79 -0.84
N PHE A 52 23.88 -10.31 -1.88
CA PHE A 52 24.75 -11.16 -2.72
C PHE A 52 26.15 -11.41 -2.15
N ILE A 53 26.61 -10.65 -1.17
CA ILE A 53 27.92 -10.86 -0.55
C ILE A 53 27.79 -11.91 0.57
N CYS A 54 27.25 -11.52 1.73
CA CYS A 54 27.02 -12.44 2.86
C CYS A 54 25.75 -12.12 3.66
N GLY A 55 24.88 -11.28 3.12
CA GLY A 55 23.64 -10.82 3.77
C GLY A 55 22.40 -11.63 3.43
N THR A 56 22.53 -12.90 3.03
CA THR A 56 21.40 -13.80 2.79
C THR A 56 21.42 -14.94 3.81
N GLN A 57 20.37 -15.02 4.60
CA GLN A 57 20.08 -16.15 5.48
C GLN A 57 18.96 -17.01 4.90
N ASP A 58 18.77 -18.20 5.45
CA ASP A 58 17.63 -19.07 5.13
C ASP A 58 16.29 -18.42 5.37
N LEU A 59 16.15 -17.60 6.43
CA LEU A 59 14.94 -16.82 6.72
C LEU A 59 14.54 -15.91 5.54
N HIS A 60 15.49 -15.25 4.87
CA HIS A 60 15.20 -14.43 3.70
C HIS A 60 14.59 -15.27 2.57
N LYS A 61 15.13 -16.46 2.32
CA LYS A 61 14.62 -17.35 1.29
C LYS A 61 13.24 -17.91 1.64
N GLN A 62 13.00 -18.20 2.92
CA GLN A 62 11.68 -18.62 3.42
C GLN A 62 10.65 -17.49 3.23
N LEU A 63 11.01 -16.24 3.53
CA LEU A 63 10.10 -15.11 3.34
C LEU A 63 9.80 -14.86 1.85
N GLU A 64 10.81 -14.93 0.99
CA GLU A 64 10.62 -14.84 -0.47
C GLU A 64 9.62 -15.91 -0.95
N ALA A 65 9.75 -17.13 -0.49
CA ALA A 65 8.83 -18.22 -0.82
C ALA A 65 7.41 -17.97 -0.27
N ALA A 66 7.29 -17.48 0.96
CA ALA A 66 5.98 -17.16 1.57
C ALA A 66 5.24 -16.05 0.81
N ILE A 67 5.96 -15.02 0.34
CA ILE A 67 5.39 -13.95 -0.48
C ILE A 67 4.94 -14.50 -1.85
N SER A 68 5.78 -15.31 -2.51
CA SER A 68 5.42 -15.93 -3.79
C SER A 68 4.16 -16.79 -3.68
N ASP A 69 4.04 -17.55 -2.60
CA ASP A 69 2.86 -18.36 -2.35
C ASP A 69 1.59 -17.50 -2.11
N TYR A 70 1.73 -16.41 -1.36
CA TYR A 70 0.62 -15.47 -1.11
C TYR A 70 0.09 -14.82 -2.39
N PHE A 71 1.00 -14.35 -3.27
CA PHE A 71 0.65 -13.70 -4.53
C PHE A 71 0.46 -14.66 -5.70
N LYS A 72 0.69 -15.96 -5.50
CA LYS A 72 0.65 -16.98 -6.56
C LYS A 72 1.60 -16.67 -7.73
N THR A 73 2.82 -16.28 -7.39
CA THR A 73 3.89 -15.93 -8.31
C THR A 73 5.02 -16.94 -8.26
N GLU A 74 5.96 -16.84 -9.21
CA GLU A 74 7.05 -17.84 -9.34
C GLU A 74 8.22 -17.55 -8.40
N ASP A 75 8.57 -16.28 -8.18
CA ASP A 75 9.69 -15.88 -7.34
C ASP A 75 9.53 -14.46 -6.77
N THR A 76 10.33 -14.15 -5.75
CA THR A 76 10.29 -12.89 -5.01
C THR A 76 11.69 -12.39 -4.69
N ILE A 77 11.88 -11.07 -4.73
CA ILE A 77 13.08 -10.37 -4.28
C ILE A 77 12.72 -9.38 -3.16
N LEU A 78 13.48 -9.38 -2.08
CA LEU A 78 13.29 -8.48 -0.92
C LEU A 78 14.12 -7.21 -1.04
N TYR A 79 13.54 -6.12 -0.59
CA TYR A 79 14.17 -4.79 -0.47
C TYR A 79 13.99 -4.23 0.95
N ALA A 80 14.75 -3.20 1.30
CA ALA A 80 14.62 -2.51 2.58
C ALA A 80 13.26 -1.79 2.74
N ALA A 81 12.66 -1.37 1.63
CA ALA A 81 11.33 -0.75 1.57
C ALA A 81 10.71 -0.95 0.18
N CYS A 82 9.38 -0.77 0.06
CA CYS A 82 8.73 -0.75 -1.25
C CYS A 82 9.15 0.45 -2.09
N PHE A 83 9.55 1.56 -1.46
CA PHE A 83 10.16 2.69 -2.18
C PHE A 83 11.37 2.24 -2.98
N ASP A 84 12.24 1.42 -2.40
CA ASP A 84 13.42 0.84 -3.07
C ASP A 84 13.03 -0.19 -4.12
N ALA A 85 12.00 -1.01 -3.85
CA ALA A 85 11.47 -1.97 -4.82
C ALA A 85 11.01 -1.27 -6.10
N ASN A 86 10.19 -0.23 -5.98
CA ASN A 86 9.70 0.57 -7.12
C ASN A 86 10.84 1.37 -7.78
N GLY A 87 11.74 1.96 -6.99
CA GLY A 87 12.89 2.70 -7.49
C GLY A 87 13.87 1.83 -8.29
N GLY A 88 13.98 0.56 -7.93
CA GLY A 88 14.89 -0.41 -8.56
C GLY A 88 14.24 -1.31 -9.61
N LEU A 89 12.99 -1.03 -10.05
CA LEU A 89 12.25 -1.91 -10.95
C LEU A 89 12.49 -1.62 -12.42
N PHE A 90 12.35 -0.38 -12.84
CA PHE A 90 12.22 -0.04 -14.26
C PHE A 90 13.56 0.04 -15.00
N GLU A 91 14.57 0.67 -14.40
CA GLU A 91 15.89 0.84 -15.01
C GLU A 91 16.59 -0.50 -15.34
N PRO A 92 16.53 -1.55 -14.49
CA PRO A 92 17.10 -2.85 -14.86
C PRO A 92 16.40 -3.59 -15.99
N LEU A 93 15.10 -3.35 -16.19
CA LEU A 93 14.25 -4.13 -17.11
C LEU A 93 14.05 -3.47 -18.47
N PHE A 94 14.08 -2.13 -18.55
CA PHE A 94 13.69 -1.38 -19.73
C PHE A 94 14.79 -0.41 -20.18
N THR A 95 14.82 -0.14 -21.48
CA THR A 95 15.77 0.76 -22.12
C THR A 95 15.04 1.89 -22.86
N ASP A 96 15.77 2.73 -23.56
CA ASP A 96 15.22 3.80 -24.40
C ASP A 96 14.39 3.31 -25.62
N GLU A 97 14.48 2.01 -25.96
CA GLU A 97 13.64 1.38 -26.96
C GLU A 97 12.23 1.02 -26.44
N ASP A 98 12.00 1.08 -25.14
CA ASP A 98 10.79 0.60 -24.47
C ASP A 98 9.90 1.76 -24.03
N ALA A 99 8.70 1.44 -23.55
CA ALA A 99 7.72 2.39 -23.02
C ALA A 99 7.21 2.01 -21.63
N ILE A 100 7.03 3.01 -20.80
CA ILE A 100 6.35 2.90 -19.48
C ILE A 100 5.10 3.77 -19.52
N ILE A 101 3.93 3.16 -19.28
CA ILE A 101 2.63 3.82 -19.25
C ILE A 101 2.16 3.85 -17.79
N SER A 102 2.23 5.02 -17.15
CA SER A 102 2.03 5.20 -15.71
C SER A 102 0.74 5.95 -15.40
N ASP A 103 -0.04 5.45 -14.43
CA ASP A 103 -1.18 6.19 -13.89
C ASP A 103 -0.72 7.53 -13.27
N SER A 104 -1.50 8.56 -13.45
CA SER A 104 -1.17 9.93 -13.02
C SER A 104 -1.12 10.13 -11.51
N LEU A 105 -1.78 9.27 -10.73
CA LEU A 105 -1.81 9.31 -9.28
C LEU A 105 -0.93 8.24 -8.61
N ASN A 106 -0.09 7.55 -9.36
CA ASN A 106 0.86 6.60 -8.81
C ASN A 106 1.70 7.21 -7.69
N HIS A 107 2.07 6.36 -6.74
CA HIS A 107 2.93 6.73 -5.62
C HIS A 107 4.27 7.32 -6.09
N ALA A 108 4.82 8.24 -5.31
CA ALA A 108 6.08 8.93 -5.60
C ALA A 108 7.23 7.95 -5.94
N SER A 109 7.30 6.79 -5.31
CA SER A 109 8.33 5.78 -5.59
C SER A 109 8.24 5.19 -6.99
N ILE A 110 7.03 5.01 -7.53
CA ILE A 110 6.83 4.58 -8.93
C ILE A 110 7.27 5.71 -9.87
N ILE A 111 6.86 6.94 -9.59
CA ILE A 111 7.25 8.12 -10.38
C ILE A 111 8.76 8.26 -10.42
N ASP A 112 9.44 8.12 -9.29
CA ASP A 112 10.89 8.24 -9.20
C ASP A 112 11.59 7.06 -9.89
N GLY A 113 11.10 5.85 -9.74
CA GLY A 113 11.60 4.67 -10.46
C GLY A 113 11.49 4.83 -11.99
N VAL A 114 10.37 5.36 -12.47
CA VAL A 114 10.16 5.68 -13.89
C VAL A 114 11.14 6.78 -14.36
N ARG A 115 11.41 7.78 -13.51
CA ARG A 115 12.37 8.86 -13.82
C ARG A 115 13.80 8.37 -13.98
N LEU A 116 14.21 7.35 -13.25
CA LEU A 116 15.53 6.74 -13.35
C LEU A 116 15.72 5.92 -14.65
N CYS A 117 14.63 5.48 -15.26
CA CYS A 117 14.65 4.69 -16.49
C CYS A 117 14.71 5.59 -17.73
N LYS A 118 15.38 5.12 -18.78
CA LYS A 118 15.48 5.81 -20.08
C LYS A 118 14.31 5.53 -21.02
N ALA A 119 13.41 4.60 -20.67
CA ALA A 119 12.25 4.27 -21.47
C ALA A 119 11.35 5.49 -21.72
N LYS A 120 10.67 5.48 -22.85
CA LYS A 120 9.71 6.55 -23.18
C LYS A 120 8.55 6.51 -22.21
N ARG A 121 8.18 7.67 -21.68
CA ARG A 121 7.17 7.81 -20.62
C ARG A 121 5.86 8.30 -21.19
N TYR A 122 4.80 7.59 -20.83
CA TYR A 122 3.41 7.98 -21.09
C TYR A 122 2.68 8.06 -19.76
N ARG A 123 1.78 9.01 -19.64
CA ARG A 123 1.00 9.21 -18.41
C ARG A 123 -0.47 9.28 -18.78
N TYR A 124 -1.30 8.44 -18.15
CA TYR A 124 -2.74 8.46 -18.34
C TYR A 124 -3.45 8.98 -17.10
N ALA A 125 -4.64 9.55 -17.28
CA ALA A 125 -5.46 10.06 -16.19
C ALA A 125 -5.88 8.92 -15.26
N ASN A 126 -5.98 9.21 -13.95
CA ASN A 126 -6.21 8.21 -12.92
C ASN A 126 -7.40 7.29 -13.25
N ALA A 127 -7.13 6.01 -13.34
CA ALA A 127 -8.09 4.94 -13.65
C ALA A 127 -8.96 5.18 -14.91
N ASP A 128 -8.51 6.04 -15.82
CA ASP A 128 -9.17 6.31 -17.09
C ASP A 128 -8.70 5.33 -18.17
N MET A 129 -9.55 4.36 -18.49
CA MET A 129 -9.20 3.30 -19.44
C MET A 129 -9.17 3.79 -20.88
N ALA A 130 -9.92 4.82 -21.24
CA ALA A 130 -9.86 5.42 -22.57
C ALA A 130 -8.52 6.15 -22.78
N ASP A 131 -8.06 6.86 -21.78
CA ASP A 131 -6.77 7.54 -21.81
C ASP A 131 -5.59 6.55 -21.74
N LEU A 132 -5.74 5.45 -20.98
CA LEU A 132 -4.76 4.34 -21.00
C LEU A 132 -4.67 3.72 -22.39
N GLU A 133 -5.79 3.45 -23.04
CA GLU A 133 -5.80 2.88 -24.40
C GLU A 133 -5.13 3.83 -25.40
N ARG A 134 -5.41 5.13 -25.33
CA ARG A 134 -4.71 6.16 -26.15
C ARG A 134 -3.20 6.08 -25.97
N CYS A 135 -2.72 6.03 -24.71
CA CYS A 135 -1.27 5.90 -24.45
C CYS A 135 -0.68 4.61 -25.03
N LEU A 136 -1.39 3.49 -24.91
CA LEU A 136 -0.95 2.20 -25.47
C LEU A 136 -0.87 2.24 -27.00
N GLN A 137 -1.84 2.90 -27.67
CA GLN A 137 -1.81 3.10 -29.12
C GLN A 137 -0.61 3.95 -29.54
N GLU A 138 -0.32 5.03 -28.84
CA GLU A 138 0.83 5.89 -29.10
C GLU A 138 2.17 5.18 -28.85
N ALA A 139 2.19 4.21 -27.94
CA ALA A 139 3.40 3.45 -27.55
C ALA A 139 3.69 2.24 -28.44
N GLN A 140 2.94 2.00 -29.51
CA GLN A 140 3.11 0.79 -30.34
C GLN A 140 4.44 0.73 -31.12
N ALA A 141 5.10 1.87 -31.32
CA ALA A 141 6.41 1.92 -31.95
C ALA A 141 7.56 1.45 -31.05
N GLN A 142 7.38 1.40 -29.74
CA GLN A 142 8.36 0.94 -28.78
C GLN A 142 8.41 -0.61 -28.75
N ARG A 143 9.61 -1.15 -28.47
CA ARG A 143 9.86 -2.60 -28.46
C ARG A 143 8.98 -3.33 -27.43
N HIS A 144 9.03 -2.88 -26.17
CA HIS A 144 8.22 -3.40 -25.06
C HIS A 144 7.45 -2.28 -24.38
N ARG A 145 6.32 -2.62 -23.78
CA ARG A 145 5.45 -1.71 -23.03
C ARG A 145 5.17 -2.30 -21.68
N ILE A 146 5.14 -1.47 -20.64
CA ILE A 146 4.65 -1.85 -19.32
C ILE A 146 3.65 -0.81 -18.80
N ILE A 147 2.52 -1.27 -18.31
CA ILE A 147 1.55 -0.46 -17.56
C ILE A 147 1.93 -0.54 -16.09
N ALA A 148 2.07 0.62 -15.44
CA ALA A 148 2.38 0.71 -14.01
C ALA A 148 1.26 1.45 -13.27
N THR A 149 0.72 0.83 -12.22
CA THR A 149 -0.36 1.39 -11.40
C THR A 149 -0.23 1.00 -9.93
N ASP A 150 -0.69 1.88 -9.04
CA ASP A 150 -1.08 1.44 -7.69
C ASP A 150 -2.34 0.55 -7.79
N GLY A 151 -2.46 -0.44 -6.94
CA GLY A 151 -3.69 -1.22 -6.79
C GLY A 151 -4.76 -0.43 -6.06
N VAL A 152 -4.38 0.26 -4.99
CA VAL A 152 -5.20 1.23 -4.26
C VAL A 152 -4.43 2.54 -4.15
N PHE A 153 -5.04 3.63 -4.59
CA PHE A 153 -4.42 4.97 -4.55
C PHE A 153 -4.53 5.56 -3.15
N SER A 154 -3.38 5.89 -2.57
CA SER A 154 -3.22 6.18 -1.14
C SER A 154 -3.99 7.39 -0.61
N MET A 155 -4.29 8.38 -1.46
CA MET A 155 -4.97 9.62 -1.04
C MET A 155 -6.48 9.59 -1.26
N ASP A 156 -6.96 8.76 -2.18
CA ASP A 156 -8.37 8.66 -2.56
C ASP A 156 -9.02 7.37 -2.07
N GLY A 157 -8.25 6.30 -1.95
CA GLY A 157 -8.73 4.96 -1.60
C GLY A 157 -9.39 4.21 -2.76
N ASN A 158 -9.49 4.80 -3.95
CA ASN A 158 -10.03 4.12 -5.12
C ASN A 158 -9.13 2.98 -5.57
N VAL A 159 -9.73 1.98 -6.15
CA VAL A 159 -9.09 0.75 -6.62
C VAL A 159 -8.88 0.83 -8.13
N ALA A 160 -7.71 0.44 -8.61
CA ALA A 160 -7.44 0.35 -10.04
C ALA A 160 -8.32 -0.74 -10.68
N PRO A 161 -8.96 -0.49 -11.83
CA PRO A 161 -9.81 -1.47 -12.53
C PRO A 161 -8.94 -2.52 -13.25
N MET A 162 -8.40 -3.47 -12.48
CA MET A 162 -7.38 -4.40 -12.96
C MET A 162 -7.86 -5.34 -14.06
N ASP A 163 -9.15 -5.69 -14.10
CA ASP A 163 -9.75 -6.46 -15.18
C ASP A 163 -9.59 -5.73 -16.52
N LYS A 164 -9.92 -4.45 -16.55
CA LYS A 164 -9.83 -3.60 -17.75
C LYS A 164 -8.38 -3.29 -18.13
N ILE A 165 -7.52 -3.07 -17.13
CA ILE A 165 -6.09 -2.88 -17.37
C ILE A 165 -5.48 -4.12 -18.02
N CYS A 166 -5.78 -5.32 -17.52
CA CYS A 166 -5.30 -6.57 -18.10
C CYS A 166 -5.87 -6.82 -19.50
N GLU A 167 -7.15 -6.52 -19.76
CA GLU A 167 -7.75 -6.60 -21.12
C GLU A 167 -6.99 -5.71 -22.11
N LEU A 168 -6.68 -4.46 -21.73
CA LEU A 168 -5.91 -3.54 -22.57
C LEU A 168 -4.46 -3.98 -22.75
N ALA A 169 -3.83 -4.49 -21.69
CA ALA A 169 -2.47 -5.01 -21.75
C ALA A 169 -2.35 -6.18 -22.75
N GLU A 170 -3.28 -7.11 -22.72
CA GLU A 170 -3.35 -8.23 -23.65
C GLU A 170 -3.59 -7.76 -25.08
N LYS A 171 -4.50 -6.79 -25.29
CA LYS A 171 -4.81 -6.22 -26.60
C LYS A 171 -3.60 -5.53 -27.25
N TYR A 172 -2.76 -4.88 -26.46
CA TYR A 172 -1.65 -4.06 -26.95
C TYR A 172 -0.26 -4.65 -26.64
N ASP A 173 -0.19 -5.91 -26.27
CA ASP A 173 1.04 -6.63 -25.93
C ASP A 173 1.90 -5.85 -24.92
N ALA A 174 1.33 -5.56 -23.78
CA ALA A 174 1.98 -4.85 -22.67
C ALA A 174 2.07 -5.73 -21.42
N LEU A 175 3.15 -5.56 -20.66
CA LEU A 175 3.29 -6.10 -19.32
C LEU A 175 2.44 -5.28 -18.33
N VAL A 176 2.05 -5.87 -17.21
CA VAL A 176 1.32 -5.22 -16.12
C VAL A 176 2.11 -5.30 -14.82
N MET A 177 2.36 -4.14 -14.23
CA MET A 177 2.92 -4.00 -12.87
C MET A 177 1.90 -3.30 -11.97
N VAL A 178 1.67 -3.86 -10.78
CA VAL A 178 0.82 -3.25 -9.75
C VAL A 178 1.53 -3.17 -8.40
N ASP A 179 1.43 -2.01 -7.75
CA ASP A 179 1.85 -1.82 -6.36
C ASP A 179 0.68 -2.15 -5.42
N GLU A 180 0.84 -3.21 -4.63
CA GLU A 180 -0.14 -3.72 -3.69
C GLU A 180 0.01 -3.14 -2.27
N SER A 181 0.77 -2.08 -2.07
CA SER A 181 1.10 -1.54 -0.75
C SER A 181 -0.10 -1.11 0.09
N HIS A 182 -1.21 -0.71 -0.53
CA HIS A 182 -2.47 -0.35 0.13
C HIS A 182 -3.60 -1.35 -0.13
N SER A 183 -3.38 -2.38 -0.93
CA SER A 183 -4.39 -3.36 -1.31
C SER A 183 -4.15 -4.75 -0.74
N ALA A 184 -2.91 -5.23 -0.69
CA ALA A 184 -2.60 -6.53 -0.08
C ALA A 184 -2.92 -6.53 1.43
N GLY A 185 -3.59 -7.57 1.89
CA GLY A 185 -4.14 -7.66 3.24
C GLY A 185 -5.51 -6.98 3.41
N VAL A 186 -5.99 -6.23 2.40
CA VAL A 186 -7.16 -5.34 2.51
C VAL A 186 -8.23 -5.64 1.46
N VAL A 187 -7.86 -5.58 0.18
CA VAL A 187 -8.79 -5.70 -0.94
C VAL A 187 -8.93 -7.15 -1.38
N GLY A 188 -10.10 -7.49 -1.88
CA GLY A 188 -10.46 -8.85 -2.30
C GLY A 188 -11.24 -9.62 -1.24
N PRO A 189 -11.96 -10.68 -1.64
CA PRO A 189 -12.82 -11.47 -0.73
C PRO A 189 -12.10 -12.03 0.51
N THR A 190 -10.81 -12.33 0.40
CA THR A 190 -9.98 -12.82 1.51
C THR A 190 -8.77 -11.93 1.80
N GLY A 191 -8.71 -10.74 1.19
CA GLY A 191 -7.67 -9.75 1.41
C GLY A 191 -6.37 -9.99 0.64
N HIS A 192 -6.38 -10.78 -0.42
CA HIS A 192 -5.17 -11.06 -1.21
C HIS A 192 -4.85 -10.00 -2.27
N GLY A 193 -5.50 -8.84 -2.23
CA GLY A 193 -5.21 -7.71 -3.09
C GLY A 193 -6.05 -7.64 -4.36
N VAL A 194 -5.62 -6.79 -5.30
CA VAL A 194 -6.42 -6.48 -6.50
C VAL A 194 -6.49 -7.64 -7.49
N ALA A 195 -5.49 -8.53 -7.51
CA ALA A 195 -5.55 -9.72 -8.37
C ALA A 195 -6.67 -10.68 -7.95
N GLU A 196 -6.93 -10.80 -6.65
CA GLU A 196 -8.07 -11.56 -6.13
C GLU A 196 -9.38 -10.81 -6.42
N GLN A 197 -9.44 -9.52 -6.16
CA GLN A 197 -10.63 -8.69 -6.33
C GLN A 197 -11.21 -8.79 -7.74
N TYR A 198 -10.36 -8.81 -8.75
CA TYR A 198 -10.74 -8.82 -10.16
C TYR A 198 -10.52 -10.17 -10.84
N ASN A 199 -10.11 -11.19 -10.08
CA ASN A 199 -9.79 -12.53 -10.61
C ASN A 199 -8.82 -12.47 -11.81
N VAL A 200 -7.72 -11.72 -11.65
CA VAL A 200 -6.70 -11.53 -12.71
C VAL A 200 -5.37 -12.22 -12.37
N TYR A 201 -5.40 -13.26 -11.56
CA TYR A 201 -4.22 -14.09 -11.32
C TYR A 201 -3.63 -14.62 -12.62
N GLY A 202 -2.30 -14.56 -12.75
CA GLY A 202 -1.58 -14.95 -13.96
C GLY A 202 -1.62 -13.93 -15.10
N ARG A 203 -2.36 -12.83 -14.95
CA ARG A 203 -2.45 -11.73 -15.94
C ARG A 203 -1.65 -10.49 -15.53
N VAL A 204 -1.22 -10.41 -14.28
CA VAL A 204 -0.30 -9.41 -13.75
C VAL A 204 1.11 -10.00 -13.74
N ASP A 205 2.08 -9.30 -14.31
CA ASP A 205 3.45 -9.80 -14.47
C ASP A 205 4.32 -9.50 -13.25
N ILE A 206 4.09 -8.35 -12.62
CA ILE A 206 4.90 -7.84 -11.51
C ILE A 206 4.00 -7.24 -10.43
N PHE A 207 4.18 -7.71 -9.19
CA PHE A 207 3.65 -7.06 -8.01
C PHE A 207 4.80 -6.45 -7.21
N THR A 208 4.61 -5.25 -6.70
CA THR A 208 5.42 -4.70 -5.62
C THR A 208 4.57 -4.53 -4.37
N GLY A 209 5.20 -4.48 -3.21
CA GLY A 209 4.48 -4.31 -1.96
C GLY A 209 5.38 -4.00 -0.79
N THR A 210 4.75 -3.68 0.34
CA THR A 210 5.44 -3.30 1.56
C THR A 210 5.08 -4.21 2.73
N LEU A 211 6.05 -4.46 3.60
CA LEU A 211 5.85 -5.06 4.91
C LEU A 211 5.54 -3.99 6.00
N GLY A 212 5.56 -2.73 5.62
CA GLY A 212 5.41 -1.58 6.51
C GLY A 212 3.96 -1.09 6.73
N LYS A 213 2.94 -1.85 6.29
CA LYS A 213 1.53 -1.49 6.44
C LYS A 213 0.71 -2.67 6.96
N ALA A 214 -0.22 -3.22 6.18
CA ALA A 214 -1.03 -4.39 6.57
C ALA A 214 -0.19 -5.57 7.04
N PHE A 215 0.96 -5.77 6.44
CA PHE A 215 1.86 -6.90 6.70
C PHE A 215 2.82 -6.67 7.89
N GLY A 216 2.29 -6.17 9.01
CA GLY A 216 3.03 -6.05 10.28
C GLY A 216 3.44 -4.63 10.64
N GLY A 217 3.57 -3.72 9.67
CA GLY A 217 3.80 -2.29 9.92
C GLY A 217 5.22 -1.88 10.29
N ALA A 218 6.21 -2.76 10.16
CA ALA A 218 7.61 -2.42 10.43
C ALA A 218 8.27 -1.78 9.20
N MET A 219 9.15 -2.49 8.53
CA MET A 219 9.75 -2.06 7.27
C MET A 219 10.07 -3.29 6.40
N GLY A 220 10.53 -3.03 5.19
CA GLY A 220 10.75 -4.04 4.18
C GLY A 220 9.82 -3.86 3.00
N GLY A 221 10.28 -4.24 1.83
CA GLY A 221 9.53 -4.24 0.60
C GLY A 221 9.90 -5.43 -0.25
N PHE A 222 9.13 -5.65 -1.30
CA PHE A 222 9.37 -6.76 -2.20
C PHE A 222 8.87 -6.46 -3.62
N THR A 223 9.46 -7.19 -4.56
CA THR A 223 8.91 -7.38 -5.89
C THR A 223 8.71 -8.88 -6.09
N THR A 224 7.56 -9.28 -6.59
CA THR A 224 7.22 -10.68 -6.85
C THR A 224 6.56 -10.81 -8.22
N GLY A 225 6.87 -11.90 -8.93
CA GLY A 225 6.39 -12.09 -10.30
C GLY A 225 7.05 -13.27 -10.99
N ARG A 226 7.24 -13.16 -12.30
CA ARG A 226 7.90 -14.18 -13.10
C ARG A 226 9.37 -14.33 -12.69
N LYS A 227 9.85 -15.56 -12.71
CA LYS A 227 11.21 -15.90 -12.28
C LYS A 227 12.27 -15.12 -13.05
N GLU A 228 12.15 -14.99 -14.36
CA GLU A 228 13.13 -14.30 -15.21
C GLU A 228 13.25 -12.81 -14.86
N ILE A 229 12.13 -12.18 -14.52
CA ILE A 229 12.11 -10.77 -14.08
C ILE A 229 12.84 -10.65 -12.73
N ILE A 230 12.52 -11.52 -11.79
CA ILE A 230 13.14 -11.50 -10.46
C ILE A 230 14.64 -11.80 -10.54
N ASP A 231 15.05 -12.75 -11.37
CA ASP A 231 16.47 -13.06 -11.59
C ASP A 231 17.22 -11.86 -12.19
N MET A 232 16.61 -11.15 -13.14
CA MET A 232 17.19 -9.91 -13.68
C MET A 232 17.34 -8.82 -12.62
N LEU A 233 16.33 -8.63 -11.76
CA LEU A 233 16.39 -7.67 -10.66
C LEU A 233 17.50 -8.02 -9.66
N ARG A 234 17.70 -9.30 -9.33
CA ARG A 234 18.80 -9.74 -8.46
C ARG A 234 20.17 -9.38 -9.02
N GLN A 235 20.32 -9.36 -10.34
CA GLN A 235 21.59 -9.03 -11.00
C GLN A 235 21.81 -7.53 -11.20
N ARG A 236 20.74 -6.74 -11.31
CA ARG A 236 20.86 -5.36 -11.81
C ARG A 236 20.17 -4.30 -10.96
N SER A 237 19.26 -4.67 -10.07
CA SER A 237 18.52 -3.70 -9.26
C SER A 237 19.42 -3.07 -8.19
N ARG A 238 19.80 -1.82 -8.39
CA ARG A 238 20.77 -1.10 -7.53
C ARG A 238 20.36 -1.03 -6.06
N PRO A 239 19.09 -0.75 -5.68
CA PRO A 239 18.68 -0.78 -4.29
C PRO A 239 18.86 -2.15 -3.62
N TYR A 240 18.71 -3.25 -4.36
CA TYR A 240 18.98 -4.59 -3.86
C TYR A 240 20.49 -4.85 -3.74
N LEU A 241 21.27 -4.44 -4.73
CA LEU A 241 22.71 -4.72 -4.76
C LEU A 241 23.50 -3.92 -3.72
N PHE A 242 23.04 -2.74 -3.35
CA PHE A 242 23.84 -1.79 -2.57
C PHE A 242 23.24 -1.39 -1.22
N SER A 243 22.01 -1.81 -0.88
CA SER A 243 21.43 -1.64 0.45
C SER A 243 21.57 -2.90 1.30
N ASN A 244 21.70 -2.72 2.61
CA ASN A 244 21.69 -3.83 3.55
C ASN A 244 20.42 -4.67 3.43
N SER A 245 20.59 -5.96 3.73
CA SER A 245 19.48 -6.91 3.82
C SER A 245 18.51 -6.55 4.94
N VAL A 246 17.27 -6.95 4.77
CA VAL A 246 16.25 -6.83 5.83
C VAL A 246 16.70 -7.58 7.07
N ALA A 247 16.58 -6.95 8.24
CA ALA A 247 17.05 -7.51 9.50
C ALA A 247 16.27 -8.77 9.90
N PRO A 248 16.92 -9.75 10.56
CA PRO A 248 16.29 -11.03 10.96
C PRO A 248 15.00 -10.86 11.76
N ALA A 249 14.94 -9.88 12.66
CA ALA A 249 13.73 -9.59 13.44
C ALA A 249 12.50 -9.29 12.56
N ILE A 250 12.69 -8.50 11.51
CA ILE A 250 11.63 -8.15 10.55
C ILE A 250 11.23 -9.39 9.73
N VAL A 251 12.22 -10.15 9.26
CA VAL A 251 11.96 -11.35 8.46
C VAL A 251 11.20 -12.40 9.27
N GLY A 252 11.60 -12.66 10.50
CA GLY A 252 10.94 -13.61 11.39
C GLY A 252 9.50 -13.20 11.72
N ALA A 253 9.27 -11.93 12.04
CA ALA A 253 7.92 -11.40 12.27
C ALA A 253 7.05 -11.51 11.02
N SER A 254 7.61 -11.22 9.84
CA SER A 254 6.88 -11.30 8.57
C SER A 254 6.50 -12.74 8.22
N LEU A 255 7.36 -13.71 8.46
CA LEU A 255 7.04 -15.14 8.30
C LEU A 255 5.86 -15.56 9.18
N GLU A 256 5.87 -15.16 10.45
CA GLU A 256 4.75 -15.42 11.37
C GLU A 256 3.47 -14.72 10.90
N MET A 257 3.57 -13.51 10.40
CA MET A 257 2.42 -12.77 9.84
C MET A 257 1.80 -13.54 8.65
N PHE A 258 2.57 -14.01 7.67
CA PHE A 258 2.04 -14.77 6.55
C PHE A 258 1.41 -16.11 7.02
N LYS A 259 1.98 -16.75 8.06
CA LYS A 259 1.37 -17.91 8.69
C LYS A 259 0.00 -17.57 9.29
N MET A 260 -0.12 -16.46 10.03
CA MET A 260 -1.40 -16.01 10.61
C MET A 260 -2.45 -15.75 9.52
N LEU A 261 -2.08 -15.15 8.40
CA LEU A 261 -3.00 -14.88 7.29
C LEU A 261 -3.48 -16.17 6.60
N LYS A 262 -2.66 -17.24 6.58
CA LYS A 262 -3.10 -18.56 6.12
C LYS A 262 -4.04 -19.25 7.10
N GLU A 263 -3.87 -19.04 8.39
CA GLU A 263 -4.68 -19.66 9.44
C GLU A 263 -6.11 -19.13 9.47
N SER A 264 -6.32 -17.83 9.16
CA SER A 264 -7.62 -17.19 9.34
C SER A 264 -7.76 -15.88 8.57
N ASN A 265 -8.96 -15.63 8.03
CA ASN A 265 -9.37 -14.36 7.44
C ASN A 265 -9.98 -13.37 8.46
N ALA A 266 -10.03 -13.73 9.75
CA ALA A 266 -10.78 -12.95 10.75
C ALA A 266 -10.33 -11.48 10.86
N LEU A 267 -9.04 -11.17 10.67
CA LEU A 267 -8.55 -9.80 10.69
C LEU A 267 -9.04 -9.00 9.49
N HIS A 268 -9.01 -9.60 8.30
CA HIS A 268 -9.56 -9.00 7.08
C HIS A 268 -11.06 -8.76 7.22
N ASP A 269 -11.81 -9.75 7.68
CA ASP A 269 -13.27 -9.67 7.81
C ASP A 269 -13.65 -8.56 8.80
N LYS A 270 -12.94 -8.48 9.95
CA LYS A 270 -13.14 -7.40 10.93
C LYS A 270 -12.80 -6.02 10.35
N LEU A 271 -11.70 -5.92 9.56
CA LEU A 271 -11.36 -4.68 8.89
C LEU A 271 -12.48 -4.21 7.97
N MET A 272 -12.99 -5.09 7.12
CA MET A 272 -14.01 -4.74 6.13
C MET A 272 -15.36 -4.44 6.77
N ASP A 273 -15.72 -5.11 7.88
CA ASP A 273 -16.87 -4.76 8.70
C ASP A 273 -16.71 -3.35 9.30
N ASN A 274 -15.56 -3.03 9.85
CA ASN A 274 -15.24 -1.70 10.37
C ASN A 274 -15.32 -0.62 9.28
N VAL A 275 -14.80 -0.89 8.08
CA VAL A 275 -14.85 0.03 6.93
C VAL A 275 -16.31 0.30 6.53
N THR A 276 -17.09 -0.74 6.36
CA THR A 276 -18.50 -0.63 5.97
C THR A 276 -19.30 0.15 7.01
N TYR A 277 -19.14 -0.21 8.27
CA TYR A 277 -19.83 0.47 9.37
C TYR A 277 -19.49 1.96 9.44
N PHE A 278 -18.21 2.29 9.45
CA PHE A 278 -17.76 3.70 9.52
C PHE A 278 -18.28 4.51 8.34
N ARG A 279 -18.06 4.01 7.12
CA ARG A 279 -18.48 4.69 5.90
C ARG A 279 -19.97 4.93 5.84
N ASP A 280 -20.81 3.92 6.13
CA ASP A 280 -22.25 4.01 6.06
C ASP A 280 -22.80 5.03 7.07
N LYS A 281 -22.25 5.06 8.28
CA LYS A 281 -22.61 6.05 9.32
C LYS A 281 -22.22 7.48 8.92
N MET A 282 -21.04 7.65 8.35
CA MET A 282 -20.55 8.96 7.90
C MET A 282 -21.37 9.48 6.71
N LEU A 283 -21.70 8.64 5.74
CA LEU A 283 -22.58 9.00 4.63
C LEU A 283 -23.99 9.37 5.11
N ALA A 284 -24.54 8.60 6.05
CA ALA A 284 -25.84 8.89 6.66
C ALA A 284 -25.85 10.23 7.44
N ALA A 285 -24.71 10.62 8.00
CA ALA A 285 -24.54 11.92 8.66
C ALA A 285 -24.38 13.10 7.69
N GLY A 286 -24.28 12.86 6.38
CA GLY A 286 -24.18 13.88 5.34
C GLY A 286 -22.77 14.25 4.90
N PHE A 287 -21.75 13.50 5.29
CA PHE A 287 -20.41 13.71 4.79
C PHE A 287 -20.25 13.22 3.36
N ASP A 288 -19.46 13.96 2.57
CA ASP A 288 -19.05 13.55 1.25
C ASP A 288 -17.79 12.66 1.36
N ILE A 289 -17.93 11.38 1.02
CA ILE A 289 -16.83 10.39 1.05
C ILE A 289 -16.65 9.84 -0.35
N LYS A 290 -15.41 9.86 -0.84
CA LYS A 290 -15.10 9.21 -2.12
C LYS A 290 -15.45 7.71 -2.07
N PRO A 291 -16.07 7.16 -3.12
CA PRO A 291 -16.32 5.73 -3.21
C PRO A 291 -15.02 4.93 -3.08
N THR A 292 -15.03 3.91 -2.22
CA THR A 292 -13.87 3.05 -1.98
C THR A 292 -14.30 1.62 -1.66
N GLN A 293 -13.43 0.67 -2.04
CA GLN A 293 -13.48 -0.73 -1.61
C GLN A 293 -12.26 -1.08 -0.74
N SER A 294 -11.51 -0.07 -0.31
CA SER A 294 -10.32 -0.20 0.54
C SER A 294 -10.59 0.28 1.97
N ALA A 295 -9.58 0.18 2.82
CA ALA A 295 -9.64 0.65 4.20
C ALA A 295 -9.38 2.17 4.36
N ILE A 296 -9.28 2.90 3.26
CA ILE A 296 -9.05 4.35 3.22
C ILE A 296 -10.38 5.06 2.97
N CYS A 297 -10.81 5.92 3.91
CA CYS A 297 -11.99 6.76 3.74
C CYS A 297 -11.55 8.23 3.61
N ALA A 298 -11.69 8.78 2.40
CA ALA A 298 -11.40 10.18 2.12
C ALA A 298 -12.65 11.03 2.35
N VAL A 299 -12.72 11.71 3.50
CA VAL A 299 -13.79 12.64 3.86
C VAL A 299 -13.48 14.00 3.22
N MET A 300 -14.22 14.37 2.18
CA MET A 300 -13.93 15.52 1.35
C MET A 300 -14.33 16.83 2.05
N LEU A 301 -13.39 17.76 2.12
CA LEU A 301 -13.59 19.10 2.67
C LEU A 301 -13.31 20.22 1.64
N TYR A 302 -12.56 19.87 0.55
CA TYR A 302 -12.22 20.73 -0.59
C TYR A 302 -11.29 21.89 -0.25
N ASP A 303 -11.50 22.59 0.87
CA ASP A 303 -10.73 23.75 1.31
C ASP A 303 -9.56 23.36 2.23
N ALA A 304 -8.36 23.90 1.95
CA ALA A 304 -7.14 23.58 2.66
C ALA A 304 -7.16 24.07 4.13
N LYS A 305 -7.67 25.27 4.37
CA LYS A 305 -7.78 25.84 5.72
C LYS A 305 -8.78 25.03 6.55
N LEU A 306 -9.94 24.74 5.98
CA LEU A 306 -10.96 23.93 6.61
C LEU A 306 -10.44 22.56 7.01
N SER A 307 -9.62 21.91 6.15
CA SER A 307 -9.06 20.60 6.47
C SER A 307 -8.08 20.63 7.66
N GLN A 308 -7.32 21.72 7.81
CA GLN A 308 -6.42 21.93 8.95
C GLN A 308 -7.21 22.17 10.23
N ASP A 309 -8.19 23.08 10.18
CA ASP A 309 -9.05 23.43 11.33
C ASP A 309 -9.87 22.21 11.77
N PHE A 310 -10.36 21.41 10.83
CA PHE A 310 -11.09 20.19 11.10
C PHE A 310 -10.20 19.17 11.84
N ALA A 311 -8.98 18.92 11.34
CA ALA A 311 -8.04 18.00 11.98
C ALA A 311 -7.65 18.46 13.40
N ALA A 312 -7.43 19.77 13.63
CA ALA A 312 -7.13 20.32 14.93
C ALA A 312 -8.30 20.08 15.92
N LYS A 313 -9.54 20.38 15.53
CA LYS A 313 -10.72 20.13 16.37
C LYS A 313 -10.97 18.64 16.65
N MET A 314 -10.70 17.77 15.68
CA MET A 314 -10.78 16.32 15.92
C MET A 314 -9.78 15.86 16.97
N GLN A 315 -8.58 16.44 17.01
CA GLN A 315 -7.60 16.13 18.03
C GLN A 315 -8.07 16.59 19.42
N GLU A 316 -8.77 17.72 19.55
CA GLU A 316 -9.41 18.17 20.80
C GLU A 316 -10.47 17.16 21.28
N GLU A 317 -11.17 16.47 20.36
CA GLU A 317 -12.11 15.40 20.67
C GLU A 317 -11.43 14.03 20.94
N GLY A 318 -10.09 13.99 20.97
CA GLY A 318 -9.32 12.77 21.20
C GLY A 318 -9.25 11.83 19.99
N ILE A 319 -9.44 12.36 18.78
CA ILE A 319 -9.35 11.61 17.51
C ILE A 319 -8.19 12.14 16.67
N TYR A 320 -7.20 11.30 16.42
CA TYR A 320 -6.03 11.66 15.63
C TYR A 320 -6.28 11.35 14.15
N VAL A 321 -6.45 12.41 13.37
CA VAL A 321 -6.60 12.40 11.92
C VAL A 321 -5.73 13.49 11.30
N THR A 322 -5.46 13.39 10.01
CA THR A 322 -4.65 14.36 9.26
C THR A 322 -5.42 14.91 8.08
N GLY A 323 -5.39 16.24 7.95
CA GLY A 323 -5.86 16.94 6.76
C GLY A 323 -4.80 16.90 5.65
N PHE A 324 -5.23 16.52 4.46
CA PHE A 324 -4.38 16.54 3.26
C PHE A 324 -4.87 17.61 2.29
N TYR A 325 -3.94 18.44 1.83
CA TYR A 325 -4.19 19.55 0.92
C TYR A 325 -3.00 19.74 -0.04
N TYR A 326 -3.11 20.66 -0.96
CA TYR A 326 -2.02 20.94 -1.91
C TYR A 326 -0.69 21.25 -1.19
N PRO A 327 0.46 20.68 -1.63
CA PRO A 327 0.68 19.95 -2.89
C PRO A 327 0.46 18.43 -2.82
N VAL A 328 0.08 17.87 -1.66
CA VAL A 328 -0.10 16.42 -1.49
C VAL A 328 -1.29 15.89 -2.29
N VAL A 329 -2.34 16.69 -2.37
CA VAL A 329 -3.52 16.45 -3.21
C VAL A 329 -3.76 17.66 -4.10
N PRO A 330 -4.50 17.56 -5.22
CA PRO A 330 -4.78 18.71 -6.09
C PRO A 330 -5.46 19.87 -5.35
N LYS A 331 -5.25 21.11 -5.85
CA LYS A 331 -5.95 22.28 -5.31
C LYS A 331 -7.46 22.09 -5.36
N GLY A 332 -8.15 22.51 -4.31
CA GLY A 332 -9.60 22.35 -4.19
C GLY A 332 -10.07 20.93 -3.91
N GLN A 333 -9.15 20.01 -3.54
CA GLN A 333 -9.44 18.61 -3.24
C GLN A 333 -8.96 18.21 -1.83
N ALA A 334 -8.91 19.18 -0.90
CA ALA A 334 -8.51 18.90 0.47
C ALA A 334 -9.49 17.97 1.16
N ARG A 335 -8.97 17.13 2.05
CA ARG A 335 -9.72 16.06 2.74
C ARG A 335 -9.12 15.70 4.09
N ILE A 336 -9.91 15.04 4.92
CA ILE A 336 -9.40 14.21 6.01
C ILE A 336 -9.29 12.77 5.49
N ARG A 337 -8.09 12.19 5.53
CA ARG A 337 -7.89 10.79 5.18
C ARG A 337 -7.99 9.94 6.44
N VAL A 338 -9.04 9.14 6.54
CA VAL A 338 -9.27 8.22 7.65
C VAL A 338 -8.77 6.83 7.26
N GLN A 339 -7.91 6.26 8.09
CA GLN A 339 -7.38 4.90 7.95
C GLN A 339 -8.07 3.98 8.95
N LEU A 340 -8.86 3.03 8.43
CA LEU A 340 -9.52 2.03 9.27
C LEU A 340 -8.57 0.85 9.52
N SER A 341 -8.76 0.21 10.67
CA SER A 341 -7.93 -0.91 11.12
C SER A 341 -8.79 -2.00 11.76
N ALA A 342 -8.38 -3.26 11.61
CA ALA A 342 -8.91 -4.37 12.38
C ALA A 342 -8.64 -4.21 13.88
N GLY A 343 -7.66 -3.37 14.26
CA GLY A 343 -7.39 -3.00 15.64
C GLY A 343 -8.44 -2.06 16.26
N HIS A 344 -9.28 -1.40 15.45
CA HIS A 344 -10.38 -0.59 15.98
C HIS A 344 -11.52 -1.49 16.46
N GLU A 345 -12.02 -1.19 17.67
CA GLU A 345 -13.25 -1.77 18.19
C GLU A 345 -14.46 -0.89 17.85
N ARG A 346 -15.67 -1.42 17.96
CA ARG A 346 -16.90 -0.68 17.64
C ARG A 346 -17.01 0.64 18.39
N GLU A 347 -16.65 0.65 19.67
CA GLU A 347 -16.63 1.83 20.53
C GLU A 347 -15.68 2.93 20.03
N HIS A 348 -14.52 2.53 19.46
CA HIS A 348 -13.59 3.48 18.86
C HIS A 348 -14.20 4.16 17.62
N LEU A 349 -14.89 3.39 16.79
CA LEU A 349 -15.58 3.91 15.60
C LEU A 349 -16.73 4.84 15.99
N ASP A 350 -17.55 4.46 16.97
CA ASP A 350 -18.67 5.27 17.46
C ASP A 350 -18.18 6.61 18.00
N LYS A 351 -17.11 6.61 18.81
CA LYS A 351 -16.47 7.83 19.29
C LYS A 351 -15.97 8.71 18.17
N ALA A 352 -15.28 8.13 17.16
CA ALA A 352 -14.80 8.87 16.01
C ALA A 352 -15.94 9.47 15.19
N ILE A 353 -16.99 8.70 14.88
CA ILE A 353 -18.17 9.17 14.15
C ILE A 353 -18.85 10.32 14.87
N ALA A 354 -19.05 10.20 16.20
CA ALA A 354 -19.64 11.28 17.01
C ALA A 354 -18.80 12.56 16.96
N ALA A 355 -17.46 12.44 17.04
CA ALA A 355 -16.55 13.58 16.92
C ALA A 355 -16.62 14.21 15.51
N PHE A 356 -16.62 13.41 14.44
CA PHE A 356 -16.79 13.92 13.08
C PHE A 356 -18.10 14.69 12.92
N ILE A 357 -19.22 14.17 13.43
CA ILE A 357 -20.53 14.83 13.37
C ILE A 357 -20.50 16.15 14.13
N LYS A 358 -19.98 16.17 15.33
CA LYS A 358 -19.85 17.39 16.15
C LYS A 358 -19.02 18.45 15.44
N VAL A 359 -17.81 18.12 15.04
CA VAL A 359 -16.90 19.04 14.35
C VAL A 359 -17.46 19.47 12.97
N GLY A 360 -18.08 18.53 12.25
CA GLY A 360 -18.70 18.81 10.95
C GLY A 360 -19.82 19.82 11.04
N LYS A 361 -20.64 19.78 12.09
CA LYS A 361 -21.70 20.79 12.37
C LYS A 361 -21.10 22.13 12.79
N GLU A 362 -20.12 22.11 13.69
CA GLU A 362 -19.45 23.34 14.15
C GLU A 362 -18.79 24.12 13.00
N LEU A 363 -18.20 23.42 12.06
CA LEU A 363 -17.51 24.01 10.89
C LEU A 363 -18.39 24.16 9.65
N GLY A 364 -19.69 23.83 9.75
CA GLY A 364 -20.64 23.97 8.65
C GLY A 364 -20.43 23.02 7.47
N VAL A 365 -19.75 21.91 7.68
CA VAL A 365 -19.52 20.86 6.67
C VAL A 365 -20.79 20.04 6.44
N ILE A 366 -21.53 19.77 7.51
CA ILE A 366 -22.82 19.06 7.50
C ILE A 366 -23.86 19.88 8.29
N LYS A 367 -25.15 19.56 8.09
CA LYS A 367 -26.29 20.24 8.76
C LYS A 367 -26.56 19.69 10.16
#